data_9183ffdc4c47dd717e8e12cb759eda9b
#
_entry.id   9183ffdc4c47dd717e8e12cb759eda9b
#
_cell.length_a   1.000
_cell.length_b   1.000
_cell.length_c   1.000
_cell.angle_alpha   90.00
_cell.angle_beta   90.00
_cell.angle_gamma   90.00
#
_symmetry.space_group_name_H-M   'P 1'
#
loop_
_entity.id
_entity.type
_entity.pdbx_description
1 polymer ?
#
loop_
_entity_poly.entity_id
_entity_poly.type
_entity_poly.pdbx_seq_one_letter_code
_entity_poly.pdbx_strand_id
1 'polypeptide(L)'
;MTSDLVDFIPEYALFDMPNLFDDIEQMRTVLKSDFTDTINQYNNLGNIQMLGYSDAGFRQLTSNKPIHTLADLNGQKIRVMTNQYHLAYWIALGAAATPMQFTEVFMGLQQGTIDGQSI
;
A
#
# COMPACT_ATOMS: atom_id res chain seq x y z
N MET A 1 1.44 9.70 -1.76
CA MET A 1 0.79 8.95 -0.64
C MET A 1 1.80 8.81 0.50
N THR A 2 1.36 8.40 1.71
CA THR A 2 2.29 8.17 2.84
C THR A 2 3.37 7.16 2.50
N SER A 3 3.02 6.13 1.71
CA SER A 3 3.96 5.14 1.18
C SER A 3 5.15 5.72 0.42
N ASP A 4 4.97 6.86 -0.23
CA ASP A 4 6.06 7.52 -0.98
C ASP A 4 7.03 8.27 -0.05
N LEU A 5 6.64 8.49 1.19
CA LEU A 5 7.46 9.17 2.21
C LEU A 5 8.34 8.20 2.99
N VAL A 6 8.11 6.90 2.92
CA VAL A 6 8.80 5.88 3.75
C VAL A 6 10.32 5.88 3.52
N ASP A 7 10.77 6.21 2.30
CA ASP A 7 12.19 6.29 1.99
C ASP A 7 12.89 7.47 2.67
N PHE A 8 12.13 8.51 3.06
CA PHE A 8 12.63 9.71 3.74
C PHE A 8 12.33 9.69 5.24
N ILE A 9 11.18 9.15 5.61
CA ILE A 9 10.67 9.09 6.98
C ILE A 9 10.10 7.69 7.19
N PRO A 10 10.93 6.72 7.65
CA PRO A 10 10.52 5.31 7.80
C PRO A 10 9.30 5.09 8.69
N GLU A 11 9.03 6.00 9.62
CA GLU A 11 7.89 5.93 10.54
C GLU A 11 6.54 5.96 9.81
N TYR A 12 6.48 6.55 8.61
CA TYR A 12 5.27 6.51 7.78
C TYR A 12 4.91 5.12 7.26
N ALA A 13 5.84 4.15 7.37
CA ALA A 13 5.56 2.75 7.07
C ALA A 13 4.44 2.15 7.92
N LEU A 14 4.13 2.76 9.05
CA LEU A 14 2.98 2.38 9.87
C LEU A 14 1.68 2.36 9.07
N PHE A 15 1.47 3.33 8.18
CA PHE A 15 0.27 3.41 7.33
C PHE A 15 0.22 2.37 6.20
N ASP A 16 1.33 1.68 5.96
CA ASP A 16 1.43 0.59 4.97
C ASP A 16 1.22 -0.80 5.58
N MET A 17 1.05 -0.86 6.91
CA MET A 17 0.79 -2.13 7.59
C MET A 17 -0.59 -2.66 7.20
N PRO A 18 -0.68 -3.92 6.74
CA PRO A 18 -1.95 -4.53 6.40
C PRO A 18 -2.81 -4.71 7.65
N ASN A 19 -4.12 -4.54 7.50
CA ASN A 19 -5.10 -4.71 8.58
C ASN A 19 -4.85 -3.83 9.82
N LEU A 20 -4.24 -2.66 9.62
CA LEU A 20 -3.98 -1.71 10.72
C LEU A 20 -5.28 -1.15 11.31
N PHE A 21 -6.29 -0.94 10.47
CA PHE A 21 -7.60 -0.43 10.86
C PHE A 21 -8.69 -1.41 10.47
N ASP A 22 -9.70 -1.56 11.33
CA ASP A 22 -10.86 -2.41 11.06
C ASP A 22 -11.81 -1.78 10.04
N ASP A 23 -11.94 -0.46 10.09
CA ASP A 23 -12.78 0.31 9.19
C ASP A 23 -12.27 1.74 8.98
N ILE A 24 -12.93 2.47 8.06
CA ILE A 24 -12.53 3.82 7.68
C ILE A 24 -12.80 4.83 8.81
N GLU A 25 -13.80 4.60 9.65
CA GLU A 25 -14.15 5.53 10.73
C GLU A 25 -13.13 5.43 11.87
N GLN A 26 -12.63 4.23 12.15
CA GLN A 26 -11.52 4.03 13.08
C GLN A 26 -10.27 4.77 12.59
N MET A 27 -9.93 4.62 11.31
CA MET A 27 -8.81 5.33 10.70
C MET A 27 -8.97 6.85 10.82
N ARG A 28 -10.14 7.38 10.47
CA ARG A 28 -10.44 8.82 10.55
C ARG A 28 -10.36 9.35 11.98
N THR A 29 -10.79 8.55 12.94
CA THR A 29 -10.70 8.89 14.37
C THR A 29 -9.25 9.02 14.81
N VAL A 30 -8.40 8.07 14.43
CA VAL A 30 -6.96 8.12 14.72
C VAL A 30 -6.30 9.32 14.05
N LEU A 31 -6.60 9.58 12.78
CA LEU A 31 -6.03 10.71 12.03
C LEU A 31 -6.47 12.09 12.56
N LYS A 32 -7.56 12.16 13.31
CA LYS A 32 -8.04 13.39 13.98
C LYS A 32 -7.56 13.51 15.43
N SER A 33 -6.88 12.51 15.94
CA SER A 33 -6.35 12.51 17.33
C SER A 33 -4.96 13.10 17.40
N ASP A 34 -4.45 13.26 18.63
CA ASP A 34 -3.08 13.71 18.93
C ASP A 34 -2.00 12.76 18.36
N PHE A 35 -2.39 11.60 17.85
CA PHE A 35 -1.49 10.68 17.17
C PHE A 35 -0.80 11.33 15.96
N THR A 36 -1.52 12.17 15.21
CA THR A 36 -0.93 12.90 14.08
C THR A 36 0.17 13.86 14.51
N ASP A 37 0.04 14.47 15.66
CA ASP A 37 1.09 15.34 16.23
C ASP A 37 2.34 14.52 16.58
N THR A 38 2.13 13.31 17.09
CA THR A 38 3.23 12.38 17.39
C THR A 38 3.98 11.98 16.13
N ILE A 39 3.28 11.56 15.08
CA ILE A 39 3.93 11.14 13.84
C ILE A 39 4.56 12.32 13.10
N ASN A 40 3.98 13.52 13.19
CA ASN A 40 4.50 14.73 12.55
C ASN A 40 5.84 15.19 13.13
N GLN A 41 6.23 14.75 14.32
CA GLN A 41 7.55 15.02 14.89
C GLN A 41 8.69 14.49 14.02
N TYR A 42 8.43 13.42 13.26
CA TYR A 42 9.41 12.81 12.36
C TYR A 42 9.56 13.54 11.03
N ASN A 43 8.68 14.49 10.71
CA ASN A 43 8.72 15.24 9.45
C ASN A 43 10.03 16.02 9.24
N ASN A 44 10.66 16.45 10.33
CA ASN A 44 11.94 17.14 10.29
C ASN A 44 13.06 16.27 9.69
N LEU A 45 12.96 14.93 9.77
CA LEU A 45 13.94 14.01 9.21
C LEU A 45 13.97 14.08 7.68
N GLY A 46 12.83 14.38 7.06
CA GLY A 46 12.71 14.49 5.61
C GLY A 46 12.65 15.92 5.07
N ASN A 47 12.81 16.95 5.92
CA ASN A 47 12.56 18.36 5.57
C ASN A 47 11.16 18.58 4.95
N ILE A 48 10.14 17.91 5.50
CA ILE A 48 8.77 17.93 4.98
C ILE A 48 7.87 18.64 6.00
N GLN A 49 6.99 19.50 5.51
CA GLN A 49 5.93 20.10 6.30
C GLN A 49 4.60 19.41 5.98
N MET A 50 4.06 18.67 6.94
CA MET A 50 2.73 18.10 6.81
C MET A 50 1.68 19.19 6.97
N LEU A 51 0.80 19.32 5.98
CA LEU A 51 -0.31 20.28 5.99
C LEU A 51 -1.63 19.64 6.44
N GLY A 52 -1.75 18.33 6.33
CA GLY A 52 -2.94 17.59 6.72
C GLY A 52 -2.94 16.18 6.15
N TYR A 53 -3.90 15.38 6.58
CA TYR A 53 -4.14 14.02 6.13
C TYR A 53 -5.49 13.92 5.44
N SER A 54 -5.55 13.16 4.36
CA SER A 54 -6.79 12.74 3.72
C SER A 54 -6.78 11.25 3.52
N ASP A 55 -7.94 10.62 3.62
CA ASP A 55 -8.07 9.21 3.31
C ASP A 55 -8.19 8.98 1.79
N ALA A 56 -7.66 7.85 1.33
CA ALA A 56 -7.79 7.36 -0.04
C ALA A 56 -8.63 6.08 -0.12
N GLY A 57 -9.27 5.69 0.99
CA GLY A 57 -10.01 4.44 1.12
C GLY A 57 -9.09 3.23 1.36
N PHE A 58 -9.66 2.05 1.17
CA PHE A 58 -8.93 0.79 1.28
C PHE A 58 -8.41 0.32 -0.06
N ARG A 59 -7.29 -0.39 -0.02
CA ARG A 59 -6.72 -1.01 -1.21
C ARG A 59 -7.65 -2.03 -1.80
N GLN A 60 -7.71 -2.04 -3.11
CA GLN A 60 -8.47 -2.99 -3.90
C GLN A 60 -7.53 -3.84 -4.76
N LEU A 61 -7.94 -5.07 -5.04
CA LEU A 61 -7.28 -5.93 -6.00
C LEU A 61 -8.05 -5.91 -7.31
N THR A 62 -7.35 -5.64 -8.40
CA THR A 62 -7.85 -5.89 -9.76
C THR A 62 -7.04 -7.02 -10.36
N SER A 63 -7.69 -7.93 -11.07
CA SER A 63 -7.04 -9.09 -11.70
C SER A 63 -7.71 -9.45 -13.00
N ASN A 64 -6.94 -10.03 -13.94
CA ASN A 64 -7.43 -10.60 -15.20
C ASN A 64 -8.10 -11.96 -15.01
N LYS A 65 -8.02 -12.54 -13.82
CA LYS A 65 -8.68 -13.82 -13.46
C LYS A 65 -9.55 -13.62 -12.22
N PRO A 66 -10.68 -14.31 -12.11
CA PRO A 66 -11.47 -14.32 -10.89
C PRO A 66 -10.66 -14.85 -9.71
N ILE A 67 -10.76 -14.17 -8.57
CA ILE A 67 -10.13 -14.57 -7.30
C ILE A 67 -11.23 -14.64 -6.26
N HIS A 68 -11.57 -15.84 -5.83
CA HIS A 68 -12.63 -16.12 -4.85
C HIS A 68 -12.06 -16.63 -3.54
N THR A 69 -10.88 -17.24 -3.58
CA THR A 69 -10.20 -17.82 -2.41
C THR A 69 -8.73 -17.42 -2.40
N LEU A 70 -8.07 -17.59 -1.25
CA LEU A 70 -6.61 -17.37 -1.16
C LEU A 70 -5.83 -18.31 -2.08
N ALA A 71 -6.34 -19.52 -2.33
CA ALA A 71 -5.70 -20.47 -3.24
C ALA A 71 -5.62 -19.94 -4.68
N ASP A 72 -6.57 -19.10 -5.10
CA ASP A 72 -6.59 -18.50 -6.43
C ASP A 72 -5.47 -17.47 -6.65
N LEU A 73 -4.90 -16.95 -5.56
CA LEU A 73 -3.75 -16.03 -5.60
C LEU A 73 -2.43 -16.75 -5.90
N ASN A 74 -2.39 -18.07 -5.71
CA ASN A 74 -1.15 -18.83 -5.83
C ASN A 74 -0.53 -18.67 -7.21
N GLY A 75 0.67 -18.10 -7.26
CA GLY A 75 1.41 -17.84 -8.49
C GLY A 75 0.89 -16.70 -9.35
N GLN A 76 -0.19 -16.00 -8.94
CA GLN A 76 -0.65 -14.79 -9.65
C GLN A 76 0.40 -13.68 -9.50
N LYS A 77 0.82 -13.10 -10.62
CA LYS A 77 1.75 -11.97 -10.66
C LYS A 77 0.99 -10.69 -10.34
N ILE A 78 0.94 -10.35 -9.05
CA ILE A 78 0.24 -9.16 -8.58
C ILE A 78 1.23 -8.00 -8.43
N ARG A 79 0.99 -6.94 -9.21
CA ARG A 79 1.77 -5.71 -9.04
C ARG A 79 1.49 -5.09 -7.68
N VAL A 80 2.56 -4.72 -7.01
CA VAL A 80 2.53 -3.96 -5.76
C VAL A 80 3.36 -2.68 -5.90
N MET A 81 3.17 -1.74 -5.01
CA MET A 81 4.05 -0.59 -4.90
C MET A 81 5.46 -1.07 -4.54
N THR A 82 6.47 -0.25 -4.89
CA THR A 82 7.86 -0.49 -4.50
C THR A 82 8.03 -0.23 -2.99
N ASN A 83 7.47 -1.13 -2.20
CA ASN A 83 7.43 -1.04 -0.74
C ASN A 83 7.50 -2.45 -0.15
N GLN A 84 8.44 -2.65 0.79
CA GLN A 84 8.73 -3.97 1.37
C GLN A 84 7.55 -4.58 2.13
N TYR A 85 6.68 -3.76 2.75
CA TYR A 85 5.53 -4.24 3.52
C TYR A 85 4.42 -4.75 2.60
N HIS A 86 4.16 -4.04 1.49
CA HIS A 86 3.24 -4.50 0.45
C HIS A 86 3.74 -5.79 -0.19
N LEU A 87 5.05 -5.85 -0.49
CA LEU A 87 5.67 -7.04 -1.07
C LEU A 87 5.51 -8.24 -0.14
N ALA A 88 5.90 -8.09 1.15
CA ALA A 88 5.81 -9.15 2.14
C ALA A 88 4.37 -9.64 2.35
N TYR A 89 3.40 -8.73 2.39
CA TYR A 89 1.98 -9.08 2.54
C TYR A 89 1.48 -9.96 1.40
N TRP A 90 1.69 -9.56 0.15
CA TRP A 90 1.21 -10.33 -0.99
C TRP A 90 1.94 -11.66 -1.17
N ILE A 91 3.24 -11.74 -0.83
CA ILE A 91 3.98 -13.01 -0.78
C ILE A 91 3.38 -13.94 0.29
N ALA A 92 3.05 -13.42 1.47
CA ALA A 92 2.44 -14.20 2.54
C ALA A 92 1.06 -14.77 2.14
N LEU A 93 0.33 -14.08 1.26
CA LEU A 93 -0.93 -14.55 0.69
C LEU A 93 -0.76 -15.56 -0.46
N GLY A 94 0.47 -15.86 -0.86
CA GLY A 94 0.78 -16.85 -1.93
C GLY A 94 0.89 -16.27 -3.33
N ALA A 95 0.76 -14.96 -3.50
CA ALA A 95 0.93 -14.31 -4.79
C ALA A 95 2.42 -14.19 -5.18
N ALA A 96 2.69 -14.15 -6.49
CA ALA A 96 3.97 -13.71 -7.04
C ALA A 96 3.98 -12.17 -7.09
N ALA A 97 4.23 -11.55 -5.92
CA ALA A 97 4.21 -10.10 -5.80
C ALA A 97 5.32 -9.47 -6.64
N THR A 98 4.95 -8.52 -7.50
CA THR A 98 5.84 -7.90 -8.48
C THR A 98 5.91 -6.40 -8.22
N PRO A 99 6.97 -5.89 -7.58
CA PRO A 99 7.15 -4.45 -7.39
C PRO A 99 7.30 -3.75 -8.74
N MET A 100 6.51 -2.69 -8.96
CA MET A 100 6.51 -1.98 -10.24
C MET A 100 5.96 -0.56 -10.05
N GLN A 101 6.55 0.41 -10.74
CA GLN A 101 6.04 1.77 -10.76
C GLN A 101 4.67 1.84 -11.43
N PHE A 102 3.81 2.76 -10.96
CA PHE A 102 2.44 2.84 -11.46
C PHE A 102 2.39 3.12 -12.98
N THR A 103 3.31 3.90 -13.49
CA THR A 103 3.41 4.24 -14.92
C THR A 103 3.66 3.03 -15.83
N GLU A 104 4.20 1.94 -15.29
CA GLU A 104 4.53 0.72 -16.04
C GLU A 104 3.39 -0.31 -16.04
N VAL A 105 2.38 -0.12 -15.18
CA VAL A 105 1.31 -1.10 -14.93
C VAL A 105 0.51 -1.40 -16.18
N PHE A 106 0.14 -0.38 -16.96
CA PHE A 106 -0.65 -0.58 -18.18
C PHE A 106 0.07 -1.51 -19.16
N MET A 107 1.35 -1.24 -19.41
CA MET A 107 2.16 -2.09 -20.30
C MET A 107 2.38 -3.48 -19.71
N GLY A 108 2.57 -3.55 -18.39
CA GLY A 108 2.71 -4.83 -17.70
C GLY A 108 1.49 -5.74 -17.84
N LEU A 109 0.28 -5.19 -17.71
CA LEU A 109 -0.96 -5.90 -17.92
C LEU A 109 -1.14 -6.30 -19.38
N GLN A 110 -0.85 -5.38 -20.31
CA GLN A 110 -0.98 -5.64 -21.76
C GLN A 110 -0.04 -6.75 -22.24
N GLN A 111 1.18 -6.78 -21.73
CA GLN A 111 2.20 -7.77 -22.11
C GLN A 111 2.11 -9.07 -21.27
N GLY A 112 1.24 -9.14 -20.28
CA GLY A 112 1.10 -10.32 -19.41
C GLY A 112 2.28 -10.53 -18.47
N THR A 113 3.08 -9.49 -18.19
CA THR A 113 4.15 -9.57 -17.19
C THR A 113 3.60 -9.50 -15.78
N ILE A 114 2.40 -8.94 -15.60
CA ILE A 114 1.58 -9.00 -14.39
C ILE A 114 0.16 -9.45 -14.74
N ASP A 115 -0.52 -10.07 -13.77
CA ASP A 115 -1.88 -10.60 -13.91
C ASP A 115 -2.92 -9.67 -13.24
N GLY A 116 -2.48 -8.78 -12.39
CA GLY A 116 -3.33 -7.85 -11.65
C GLY A 116 -2.51 -6.84 -10.86
N GLN A 117 -3.21 -6.00 -10.10
CA GLN A 117 -2.56 -4.99 -9.25
C GLN A 117 -3.32 -4.74 -7.96
N SER A 118 -2.57 -4.39 -6.91
CA SER A 118 -3.06 -3.77 -5.68
C SER A 118 -2.98 -2.25 -5.82
N ILE A 119 -4.12 -1.57 -5.66
CA ILE A 119 -4.25 -0.12 -5.81
C ILE A 119 -5.09 0.48 -4.69
#